data_24769e6f6b0f329600c4483cbd946910
#
_entry.id   24769e6f6b0f329600c4483cbd946910
#
_cell.length_a   1.000
_cell.length_b   1.000
_cell.length_c   1.000
_cell.angle_alpha   90.00
_cell.angle_beta   90.00
_cell.angle_gamma   90.00
#
_symmetry.space_group_name_H-M   'P 1'
#
loop_
_entity.id
_entity.type
_entity.pdbx_description
1 polymer ?
#
loop_
_entity_poly.entity_id
_entity_poly.type
_entity_poly.pdbx_seq_one_letter_code
_entity_poly.pdbx_strand_id
1 'polypeptide(L)'
;MKRIILITAGLIMATTGFAQSSYFVPKEIQAAYDNGTRSHKGVPGENYWQNTVKYNLKAELNPQTKMLNGSGTMVYTNNSPDSLRFLIIKLLPNVHKKGGARDYAFGEEHLNDGMIIDSIAISDVAEDIGNRRKFREFGTNLYVIFSRANKLAPGADIDIFLQWHYQVVDHGLRNGAYTDSAFFIGYWYPQIAVYDDVFGWDREDYTGKQETYNKSEMGGFNRAVVEWWFAR
;
A
#
# COMPACT_ATOMS: atom_id res chain seq x y z
N MET A 1 -41.41 -55.69 8.95
CA MET A 1 -40.33 -54.98 9.63
C MET A 1 -39.10 -54.72 8.71
N LYS A 2 -38.52 -55.71 8.03
CA LYS A 2 -37.31 -55.50 7.17
C LYS A 2 -37.52 -54.47 6.02
N ARG A 3 -38.70 -54.38 5.43
CA ARG A 3 -38.99 -53.42 4.33
C ARG A 3 -39.10 -51.97 4.84
N ILE A 4 -39.58 -51.75 6.05
CA ILE A 4 -39.71 -50.44 6.66
C ILE A 4 -38.31 -49.91 7.04
N ILE A 5 -37.40 -50.76 7.54
CA ILE A 5 -36.03 -50.38 7.87
C ILE A 5 -35.23 -49.97 6.63
N LEU A 6 -35.43 -50.63 5.48
CA LEU A 6 -34.77 -50.22 4.21
C LEU A 6 -35.26 -48.88 3.65
N ILE A 7 -36.54 -48.56 3.81
CA ILE A 7 -37.11 -47.28 3.38
C ILE A 7 -36.56 -46.13 4.30
N THR A 8 -36.49 -46.36 5.58
CA THR A 8 -35.97 -45.40 6.55
C THR A 8 -34.44 -45.11 6.34
N ALA A 9 -33.66 -46.15 6.05
CA ALA A 9 -32.23 -46.02 5.74
C ALA A 9 -32.00 -45.25 4.40
N GLY A 10 -32.84 -45.52 3.39
CA GLY A 10 -32.79 -44.76 2.13
C GLY A 10 -33.15 -43.28 2.27
N LEU A 11 -34.11 -42.96 3.16
CA LEU A 11 -34.51 -41.56 3.42
C LEU A 11 -33.41 -40.79 4.18
N ILE A 12 -32.72 -41.42 5.08
CA ILE A 12 -31.59 -40.82 5.84
C ILE A 12 -30.39 -40.54 4.90
N MET A 13 -30.09 -41.44 3.96
CA MET A 13 -29.02 -41.19 2.97
C MET A 13 -29.38 -40.08 1.97
N ALA A 14 -30.65 -39.87 1.65
CA ALA A 14 -31.06 -38.79 0.75
C ALA A 14 -30.95 -37.38 1.37
N THR A 15 -30.98 -37.26 2.71
CA THR A 15 -30.90 -35.97 3.40
C THR A 15 -29.46 -35.49 3.66
N THR A 16 -28.46 -36.34 3.53
CA THR A 16 -27.06 -35.95 3.72
C THR A 16 -26.41 -35.31 2.48
N GLY A 17 -27.10 -35.35 1.34
CA GLY A 17 -26.58 -34.81 0.08
C GLY A 17 -26.79 -33.31 -0.18
N PHE A 18 -27.55 -32.59 0.66
CA PHE A 18 -27.94 -31.20 0.37
C PHE A 18 -27.30 -30.13 1.29
N ALA A 19 -26.32 -30.49 2.09
CA ALA A 19 -25.64 -29.52 2.95
C ALA A 19 -24.33 -28.99 2.33
N GLN A 20 -24.27 -28.82 1.01
CA GLN A 20 -23.26 -27.94 0.42
C GLN A 20 -23.84 -26.51 0.41
N SER A 21 -23.69 -25.82 1.54
CA SER A 21 -23.80 -24.37 1.52
C SER A 21 -22.71 -23.83 0.60
N SER A 22 -23.08 -23.41 -0.59
CA SER A 22 -22.16 -22.63 -1.42
C SER A 22 -21.88 -21.33 -0.65
N TYR A 23 -20.70 -21.21 -0.08
CA TYR A 23 -20.29 -19.95 0.52
C TYR A 23 -20.36 -18.86 -0.56
N PHE A 24 -20.92 -17.73 -0.18
CA PHE A 24 -20.87 -16.55 -1.05
C PHE A 24 -19.40 -16.17 -1.27
N VAL A 25 -18.99 -16.15 -2.52
CA VAL A 25 -17.67 -15.68 -2.94
C VAL A 25 -17.86 -14.30 -3.58
N PRO A 26 -17.22 -13.24 -3.09
CA PRO A 26 -17.24 -11.94 -3.74
C PRO A 26 -16.79 -12.04 -5.21
N LYS A 27 -17.36 -11.21 -6.07
CA LYS A 27 -17.14 -11.26 -7.53
C LYS A 27 -15.64 -11.10 -7.88
N GLU A 28 -14.94 -10.24 -7.15
CA GLU A 28 -13.51 -9.96 -7.33
C GLU A 28 -12.66 -11.18 -6.99
N ILE A 29 -13.02 -11.90 -5.92
CA ILE A 29 -12.35 -13.14 -5.53
C ILE A 29 -12.65 -14.25 -6.54
N GLN A 30 -13.91 -14.34 -7.02
CA GLN A 30 -14.25 -15.33 -8.05
C GLN A 30 -13.46 -15.08 -9.34
N ALA A 31 -13.32 -13.82 -9.77
CA ALA A 31 -12.51 -13.46 -10.93
C ALA A 31 -11.04 -13.88 -10.75
N ALA A 32 -10.47 -13.75 -9.56
CA ALA A 32 -9.11 -14.18 -9.28
C ALA A 32 -8.96 -15.73 -9.35
N TYR A 33 -9.99 -16.48 -8.93
CA TYR A 33 -10.02 -17.93 -9.15
C TYR A 33 -10.12 -18.29 -10.63
N ASP A 34 -11.00 -17.64 -11.38
CA ASP A 34 -11.20 -17.90 -12.81
C ASP A 34 -9.95 -17.57 -13.64
N ASN A 35 -9.21 -16.53 -13.24
CA ASN A 35 -7.93 -16.13 -13.85
C ASN A 35 -6.76 -17.02 -13.42
N GLY A 36 -6.95 -17.92 -12.46
CA GLY A 36 -5.91 -18.80 -11.95
C GLY A 36 -4.84 -18.09 -11.10
N THR A 37 -5.09 -16.87 -10.65
CA THR A 37 -4.16 -16.16 -9.75
C THR A 37 -4.32 -16.59 -8.30
N ARG A 38 -5.49 -17.08 -7.92
CA ARG A 38 -5.81 -17.63 -6.59
C ARG A 38 -6.34 -19.04 -6.70
N SER A 39 -6.22 -19.82 -5.64
CA SER A 39 -6.78 -21.16 -5.55
C SER A 39 -7.74 -21.29 -4.37
N HIS A 40 -8.75 -22.16 -4.51
CA HIS A 40 -9.67 -22.48 -3.41
C HIS A 40 -8.99 -23.14 -2.20
N LYS A 41 -7.73 -23.57 -2.34
CA LYS A 41 -6.93 -24.17 -1.27
C LYS A 41 -6.17 -23.14 -0.43
N GLY A 42 -6.30 -21.83 -0.73
CA GLY A 42 -5.61 -20.76 -0.01
C GLY A 42 -4.13 -20.59 -0.38
N VAL A 43 -3.64 -21.30 -1.38
CA VAL A 43 -2.30 -21.09 -1.95
C VAL A 43 -2.39 -20.25 -3.21
N PRO A 44 -1.30 -19.58 -3.65
CA PRO A 44 -1.25 -18.90 -4.94
C PRO A 44 -1.64 -19.82 -6.09
N GLY A 45 -2.34 -19.30 -7.10
CA GLY A 45 -2.64 -20.01 -8.32
C GLY A 45 -1.44 -20.08 -9.27
N GLU A 46 -1.59 -20.82 -10.37
CA GLU A 46 -0.51 -20.99 -11.37
C GLU A 46 -0.13 -19.68 -12.06
N ASN A 47 -1.09 -18.77 -12.20
CA ASN A 47 -0.90 -17.47 -12.83
C ASN A 47 -0.68 -16.34 -11.80
N TYR A 48 -0.33 -16.68 -10.55
CA TYR A 48 -0.08 -15.67 -9.52
C TYR A 48 1.15 -14.83 -9.87
N TRP A 49 1.02 -13.54 -9.67
CA TRP A 49 2.10 -12.56 -9.84
C TRP A 49 2.17 -11.63 -8.65
N GLN A 50 3.30 -10.98 -8.50
CA GLN A 50 3.52 -9.96 -7.47
C GLN A 50 4.48 -8.91 -8.02
N ASN A 51 4.07 -7.65 -7.96
CA ASN A 51 4.94 -6.54 -8.29
C ASN A 51 6.01 -6.37 -7.23
N THR A 52 7.14 -5.79 -7.59
CA THR A 52 8.27 -5.60 -6.68
C THR A 52 8.74 -4.16 -6.69
N VAL A 53 9.28 -3.72 -5.55
CA VAL A 53 9.91 -2.41 -5.44
C VAL A 53 11.28 -2.56 -4.78
N LYS A 54 12.29 -1.91 -5.36
CA LYS A 54 13.61 -1.76 -4.75
C LYS A 54 13.74 -0.31 -4.30
N TYR A 55 14.11 -0.10 -3.05
CA TYR A 55 14.31 1.22 -2.46
C TYR A 55 15.81 1.44 -2.17
N ASN A 56 16.30 2.62 -2.55
CA ASN A 56 17.60 3.13 -2.09
C ASN A 56 17.34 4.50 -1.50
N LEU A 57 17.40 4.59 -0.16
CA LEU A 57 16.90 5.73 0.61
C LEU A 57 17.97 6.30 1.51
N LYS A 58 17.92 7.63 1.68
CA LYS A 58 18.70 8.39 2.66
C LYS A 58 17.76 9.22 3.51
N ALA A 59 18.08 9.34 4.80
CA ALA A 59 17.32 10.20 5.69
C ALA A 59 18.26 10.92 6.67
N GLU A 60 17.87 12.14 6.99
CA GLU A 60 18.49 12.97 8.00
C GLU A 60 17.42 13.47 8.97
N LEU A 61 17.60 13.22 10.25
CA LEU A 61 16.74 13.72 11.31
C LEU A 61 17.48 14.78 12.11
N ASN A 62 16.86 15.97 12.22
CA ASN A 62 17.30 16.99 13.17
C ASN A 62 16.49 16.84 14.47
N PRO A 63 17.09 16.40 15.58
CA PRO A 63 16.34 16.16 16.82
C PRO A 63 15.75 17.42 17.46
N GLN A 64 16.42 18.58 17.26
CA GLN A 64 15.99 19.85 17.87
C GLN A 64 14.75 20.41 17.19
N THR A 65 14.70 20.36 15.86
CA THR A 65 13.54 20.83 15.07
C THR A 65 12.53 19.73 14.81
N LYS A 66 12.88 18.45 15.10
CA LYS A 66 12.10 17.26 14.75
C LYS A 66 11.80 17.15 13.25
N MET A 67 12.64 17.76 12.43
CA MET A 67 12.51 17.73 10.97
C MET A 67 13.23 16.50 10.42
N LEU A 68 12.49 15.71 9.65
CA LEU A 68 13.06 14.62 8.87
C LEU A 68 13.11 15.06 7.41
N ASN A 69 14.32 14.99 6.84
CA ASN A 69 14.56 15.15 5.40
C ASN A 69 14.93 13.80 4.82
N GLY A 70 14.34 13.45 3.70
CA GLY A 70 14.60 12.20 3.03
C GLY A 70 14.81 12.37 1.53
N SER A 71 15.56 11.46 0.95
CA SER A 71 15.69 11.34 -0.50
C SER A 71 15.88 9.88 -0.88
N GLY A 72 15.52 9.54 -2.12
CA GLY A 72 15.80 8.20 -2.59
C GLY A 72 15.18 7.85 -3.92
N THR A 73 15.64 6.73 -4.45
CA THR A 73 15.14 6.13 -5.68
C THR A 73 14.33 4.88 -5.35
N MET A 74 13.19 4.76 -6.00
CA MET A 74 12.32 3.58 -6.01
C MET A 74 12.31 3.02 -7.43
N VAL A 75 12.70 1.75 -7.59
CA VAL A 75 12.58 1.02 -8.85
C VAL A 75 11.41 0.06 -8.72
N TYR A 76 10.31 0.36 -9.41
CA TYR A 76 9.11 -0.45 -9.40
C TYR A 76 9.05 -1.32 -10.65
N THR A 77 8.85 -2.63 -10.47
CA THR A 77 8.68 -3.61 -11.56
C THR A 77 7.22 -4.03 -11.64
N ASN A 78 6.60 -3.85 -12.79
CA ASN A 78 5.25 -4.29 -13.06
C ASN A 78 5.24 -5.75 -13.55
N ASN A 79 5.08 -6.72 -12.65
CA ASN A 79 4.95 -8.14 -12.99
C ASN A 79 3.51 -8.57 -13.29
N SER A 80 2.54 -7.63 -13.19
CA SER A 80 1.15 -7.92 -13.53
C SER A 80 0.95 -8.05 -15.04
N PRO A 81 -0.11 -8.72 -15.50
CA PRO A 81 -0.47 -8.76 -16.92
C PRO A 81 -1.03 -7.42 -17.44
N ASP A 82 -1.22 -6.44 -16.55
CA ASP A 82 -1.88 -5.17 -16.88
C ASP A 82 -0.89 -4.08 -17.29
N SER A 83 -1.29 -3.22 -18.22
CA SER A 83 -0.60 -1.96 -18.49
C SER A 83 -1.09 -0.87 -17.52
N LEU A 84 -0.25 -0.47 -16.58
CA LEU A 84 -0.61 0.47 -15.52
C LEU A 84 -0.65 1.90 -16.05
N ARG A 85 -1.75 2.61 -15.77
CA ARG A 85 -1.98 4.00 -16.20
C ARG A 85 -1.49 5.02 -15.19
N PHE A 86 -1.23 4.61 -13.97
CA PHE A 86 -0.74 5.42 -12.87
C PHE A 86 -0.12 4.51 -11.81
N LEU A 87 0.66 5.11 -10.94
CA LEU A 87 1.09 4.52 -9.66
C LEU A 87 0.45 5.30 -8.53
N ILE A 88 0.35 4.66 -7.36
CA ILE A 88 -0.01 5.31 -6.10
C ILE A 88 1.19 5.22 -5.17
N ILE A 89 1.58 6.36 -4.60
CA ILE A 89 2.61 6.48 -3.57
C ILE A 89 1.91 6.86 -2.28
N LYS A 90 2.08 6.06 -1.25
CA LYS A 90 1.55 6.30 0.09
C LYS A 90 2.44 7.31 0.83
N LEU A 91 1.85 8.39 1.28
CA LEU A 91 2.45 9.41 2.12
C LEU A 91 1.85 9.26 3.53
N LEU A 92 2.22 8.18 4.22
CA LEU A 92 1.57 7.79 5.49
C LEU A 92 1.66 8.86 6.60
N PRO A 93 2.73 9.69 6.72
CA PRO A 93 2.76 10.82 7.64
C PRO A 93 1.63 11.85 7.44
N ASN A 94 0.96 11.85 6.26
CA ASN A 94 -0.17 12.75 6.01
C ASN A 94 -1.40 12.47 6.89
N VAL A 95 -1.41 11.38 7.66
CA VAL A 95 -2.40 11.19 8.75
C VAL A 95 -2.35 12.35 9.74
N HIS A 96 -1.20 13.02 9.91
CA HIS A 96 -1.01 14.21 10.74
C HIS A 96 -1.28 15.53 10.00
N LYS A 97 -1.58 15.49 8.69
CA LYS A 97 -1.83 16.69 7.89
C LYS A 97 -3.12 17.38 8.32
N LYS A 98 -3.06 18.71 8.51
CA LYS A 98 -4.23 19.54 8.80
C LYS A 98 -5.31 19.32 7.74
N GLY A 99 -6.56 19.07 8.19
CA GLY A 99 -7.69 18.80 7.30
C GLY A 99 -7.74 17.37 6.71
N GLY A 100 -6.78 16.48 7.03
CA GLY A 100 -6.79 15.09 6.60
C GLY A 100 -7.87 14.26 7.30
N ALA A 101 -8.38 13.22 6.65
CA ALA A 101 -9.31 12.27 7.24
C ALA A 101 -8.59 11.38 8.27
N ARG A 102 -9.26 11.09 9.39
CA ARG A 102 -8.75 10.25 10.49
C ARG A 102 -9.88 9.51 11.17
N ASP A 103 -9.56 8.35 11.72
CA ASP A 103 -10.53 7.56 12.49
C ASP A 103 -10.76 8.08 13.93
N TYR A 104 -9.86 8.93 14.43
CA TYR A 104 -9.97 9.57 15.73
C TYR A 104 -9.34 10.97 15.70
N ALA A 105 -9.80 11.83 16.62
CA ALA A 105 -9.30 13.19 16.71
C ALA A 105 -7.86 13.23 17.25
N PHE A 106 -7.02 14.03 16.60
CA PHE A 106 -5.74 14.46 17.15
C PHE A 106 -5.87 15.85 17.76
N GLY A 107 -5.12 16.13 18.81
CA GLY A 107 -4.93 17.50 19.27
C GLY A 107 -4.24 18.36 18.19
N GLU A 108 -4.43 19.68 18.22
CA GLU A 108 -3.81 20.58 17.24
C GLU A 108 -2.28 20.49 17.27
N GLU A 109 -1.69 20.20 18.41
CA GLU A 109 -0.25 19.99 18.63
C GLU A 109 0.32 18.79 17.87
N HIS A 110 -0.54 17.86 17.45
CA HIS A 110 -0.18 16.67 16.65
C HIS A 110 -0.48 16.85 15.15
N LEU A 111 -0.84 18.07 14.73
CA LEU A 111 -1.12 18.38 13.33
C LEU A 111 -0.01 19.22 12.72
N ASN A 112 0.36 18.86 11.50
CA ASN A 112 1.38 19.53 10.70
C ASN A 112 0.92 19.71 9.25
N ASP A 113 1.83 20.05 8.35
CA ASP A 113 1.54 20.21 6.92
C ASP A 113 1.65 18.88 6.14
N GLY A 114 1.92 17.76 6.83
CA GLY A 114 2.13 16.45 6.23
C GLY A 114 3.53 16.31 5.63
N MET A 115 3.69 15.29 4.80
CA MET A 115 4.91 15.06 4.03
C MET A 115 4.88 15.93 2.77
N ILE A 116 5.88 16.79 2.63
CA ILE A 116 6.06 17.66 1.47
C ILE A 116 7.03 16.98 0.51
N ILE A 117 6.64 16.84 -0.73
CA ILE A 117 7.51 16.36 -1.80
C ILE A 117 8.21 17.59 -2.41
N ASP A 118 9.51 17.70 -2.17
CA ASP A 118 10.33 18.83 -2.62
C ASP A 118 10.70 18.71 -4.10
N SER A 119 11.02 17.49 -4.52
CA SER A 119 11.32 17.19 -5.92
C SER A 119 10.96 15.76 -6.27
N ILE A 120 10.65 15.57 -7.55
CA ILE A 120 10.37 14.27 -8.15
C ILE A 120 11.01 14.18 -9.52
N ALA A 121 11.64 13.04 -9.82
CA ALA A 121 12.07 12.69 -11.17
C ALA A 121 11.54 11.30 -11.53
N ILE A 122 11.18 11.11 -12.79
CA ILE A 122 10.71 9.83 -13.31
C ILE A 122 11.62 9.45 -14.47
N SER A 123 12.27 8.28 -14.38
CA SER A 123 13.26 7.80 -15.36
C SER A 123 14.30 8.89 -15.68
N ASP A 124 14.89 9.47 -14.63
CA ASP A 124 15.89 10.55 -14.64
C ASP A 124 15.41 11.89 -15.22
N VAL A 125 14.12 12.05 -15.52
CA VAL A 125 13.55 13.33 -15.95
C VAL A 125 12.91 14.04 -14.77
N ALA A 126 13.44 15.21 -14.43
CA ALA A 126 12.86 16.07 -13.39
C ALA A 126 11.46 16.53 -13.80
N GLU A 127 10.55 16.50 -12.84
CA GLU A 127 9.14 16.77 -13.06
C GLU A 127 8.64 17.89 -12.14
N ASP A 128 7.69 18.68 -12.62
CA ASP A 128 6.98 19.66 -11.81
C ASP A 128 5.89 18.96 -10.98
N ILE A 129 6.10 18.82 -9.68
CA ILE A 129 5.11 18.21 -8.74
C ILE A 129 3.80 19.02 -8.71
N GLY A 130 3.81 20.30 -9.04
CA GLY A 130 2.62 21.15 -9.17
C GLY A 130 1.75 20.84 -10.39
N ASN A 131 2.23 20.04 -11.33
CA ASN A 131 1.49 19.64 -12.53
C ASN A 131 0.35 18.69 -12.17
N ARG A 132 -0.84 19.23 -11.90
CA ARG A 132 -2.04 18.46 -11.50
C ARG A 132 -2.57 17.48 -12.56
N ARG A 133 -2.09 17.51 -13.77
CA ARG A 133 -2.41 16.48 -14.78
C ARG A 133 -1.60 15.22 -14.56
N LYS A 134 -0.41 15.36 -13.97
CA LYS A 134 0.55 14.27 -13.74
C LYS A 134 0.55 13.80 -12.28
N PHE A 135 0.38 14.73 -11.34
CA PHE A 135 0.43 14.44 -9.91
C PHE A 135 -0.85 14.91 -9.22
N ARG A 136 -1.44 14.04 -8.41
CA ARG A 136 -2.62 14.36 -7.60
C ARG A 136 -2.50 13.75 -6.23
N GLU A 137 -2.58 14.58 -5.22
CA GLU A 137 -2.60 14.15 -3.83
C GLU A 137 -4.05 14.14 -3.32
N PHE A 138 -4.44 13.02 -2.72
CA PHE A 138 -5.70 12.83 -2.01
C PHE A 138 -5.40 12.08 -0.71
N GLY A 139 -5.68 12.73 0.44
CA GLY A 139 -5.41 12.16 1.74
C GLY A 139 -3.94 11.74 1.90
N THR A 140 -3.72 10.46 2.10
CA THR A 140 -2.38 9.86 2.21
C THR A 140 -1.86 9.25 0.89
N ASN A 141 -2.54 9.50 -0.23
CA ASN A 141 -2.18 8.94 -1.53
C ASN A 141 -1.70 10.03 -2.50
N LEU A 142 -0.52 9.85 -3.08
CA LEU A 142 -0.02 10.62 -4.21
C LEU A 142 -0.14 9.76 -5.49
N TYR A 143 -0.96 10.19 -6.43
CA TYR A 143 -1.12 9.56 -7.74
C TYR A 143 -0.11 10.12 -8.73
N VAL A 144 0.68 9.23 -9.35
CA VAL A 144 1.58 9.54 -10.46
C VAL A 144 0.92 9.03 -11.73
N ILE A 145 0.38 9.94 -12.55
CA ILE A 145 -0.45 9.62 -13.71
C ILE A 145 0.39 9.61 -14.97
N PHE A 146 0.37 8.50 -15.68
CA PHE A 146 1.04 8.34 -16.96
C PHE A 146 0.20 8.88 -18.12
N SER A 147 0.84 9.29 -19.20
CA SER A 147 0.13 9.60 -20.44
C SER A 147 -0.47 8.33 -21.05
N ARG A 148 -1.47 8.51 -21.94
CA ARG A 148 -2.05 7.35 -22.63
C ARG A 148 -1.05 6.55 -23.45
N ALA A 149 -0.02 7.23 -23.95
CA ALA A 149 1.05 6.62 -24.77
C ALA A 149 2.12 5.91 -23.91
N ASN A 150 2.31 6.35 -22.66
CA ASN A 150 3.42 5.93 -21.79
C ASN A 150 2.91 5.18 -20.55
N LYS A 151 2.03 4.20 -20.74
CA LYS A 151 1.63 3.29 -19.66
C LYS A 151 2.80 2.39 -19.27
N LEU A 152 2.89 2.02 -18.00
CA LEU A 152 3.86 1.03 -17.57
C LEU A 152 3.40 -0.37 -18.00
N ALA A 153 4.05 -0.92 -19.00
CA ALA A 153 3.70 -2.21 -19.59
C ALA A 153 4.00 -3.38 -18.62
N PRO A 154 3.40 -4.57 -18.84
CA PRO A 154 3.81 -5.79 -18.17
C PRO A 154 5.32 -6.06 -18.36
N GLY A 155 5.99 -6.45 -17.27
CA GLY A 155 7.42 -6.71 -17.24
C GLY A 155 8.33 -5.48 -17.26
N ALA A 156 7.76 -4.26 -17.33
CA ALA A 156 8.55 -3.03 -17.39
C ALA A 156 8.88 -2.51 -15.99
N ASP A 157 10.03 -1.88 -15.90
CA ASP A 157 10.50 -1.13 -14.73
C ASP A 157 10.25 0.37 -14.88
N ILE A 158 10.14 1.06 -13.76
CA ILE A 158 10.14 2.52 -13.70
C ILE A 158 10.93 3.00 -12.49
N ASP A 159 11.83 3.95 -12.73
CA ASP A 159 12.60 4.61 -11.70
C ASP A 159 11.91 5.90 -11.26
N ILE A 160 11.74 6.06 -9.95
CA ILE A 160 11.16 7.28 -9.35
C ILE A 160 12.12 7.76 -8.28
N PHE A 161 12.69 8.94 -8.50
CA PHE A 161 13.46 9.65 -7.48
C PHE A 161 12.57 10.66 -6.78
N LEU A 162 12.66 10.72 -5.45
CA LEU A 162 11.96 11.69 -4.60
C LEU A 162 12.91 12.34 -3.61
N GLN A 163 12.67 13.63 -3.33
CA GLN A 163 13.13 14.31 -2.12
C GLN A 163 11.89 14.77 -1.36
N TRP A 164 11.92 14.63 -0.05
CA TRP A 164 10.78 14.98 0.81
C TRP A 164 11.25 15.45 2.17
N HIS A 165 10.39 16.19 2.84
CA HIS A 165 10.56 16.46 4.26
C HIS A 165 9.21 16.46 4.98
N TYR A 166 9.25 16.30 6.28
CA TYR A 166 8.11 16.52 7.17
C TYR A 166 8.58 16.70 8.61
N GLN A 167 7.72 17.33 9.43
CA GLN A 167 7.98 17.47 10.84
C GLN A 167 7.39 16.26 11.59
N VAL A 168 8.22 15.56 12.34
CA VAL A 168 7.82 14.48 13.25
C VAL A 168 7.03 15.08 14.40
N VAL A 169 5.82 14.60 14.65
CA VAL A 169 4.97 15.06 15.74
C VAL A 169 5.38 14.49 17.09
N ASP A 170 4.96 15.13 18.17
CA ASP A 170 5.14 14.59 19.51
C ASP A 170 4.15 13.45 19.78
N HIS A 171 4.64 12.37 20.38
CA HIS A 171 3.84 11.21 20.77
C HIS A 171 2.95 10.62 19.67
N GLY A 172 3.38 10.73 18.41
CA GLY A 172 2.68 10.09 17.29
C GLY A 172 2.75 8.56 17.39
N LEU A 173 1.68 7.88 16.99
CA LEU A 173 1.52 6.42 17.19
C LEU A 173 2.69 5.58 16.65
N ARG A 174 3.02 5.74 15.37
CA ARG A 174 4.13 5.03 14.71
C ARG A 174 5.15 5.97 14.08
N ASN A 175 4.99 7.26 14.30
CA ASN A 175 5.83 8.29 13.74
C ASN A 175 5.82 9.49 14.68
N GLY A 176 6.63 9.42 15.75
CA GLY A 176 6.63 10.39 16.82
C GLY A 176 7.96 10.56 17.55
N ALA A 177 8.14 11.75 18.10
CA ALA A 177 9.15 12.07 19.09
C ALA A 177 8.58 11.82 20.49
N TYR A 178 9.25 11.04 21.32
CA TYR A 178 8.81 10.71 22.68
C TYR A 178 9.59 11.50 23.72
N THR A 179 10.83 11.83 23.41
CA THR A 179 11.70 12.74 24.17
C THR A 179 12.56 13.52 23.20
N ASP A 180 13.40 14.43 23.71
CA ASP A 180 14.36 15.19 22.89
C ASP A 180 15.41 14.31 22.18
N SER A 181 15.53 13.05 22.58
CA SER A 181 16.50 12.09 22.05
C SER A 181 15.91 10.73 21.67
N ALA A 182 14.62 10.49 21.91
CA ALA A 182 13.97 9.23 21.58
C ALA A 182 12.85 9.42 20.54
N PHE A 183 13.04 8.82 19.37
CA PHE A 183 12.15 8.88 18.24
C PHE A 183 11.75 7.46 17.84
N PHE A 184 10.47 7.26 17.52
CA PHE A 184 9.98 6.09 16.82
C PHE A 184 9.40 6.53 15.49
N ILE A 185 10.11 6.22 14.39
CA ILE A 185 9.79 6.73 13.06
C ILE A 185 9.57 5.53 12.13
N GLY A 186 8.37 4.97 12.19
CA GLY A 186 7.84 4.07 11.18
C GLY A 186 7.29 4.89 10.01
N TYR A 187 7.05 4.29 8.85
CA TYR A 187 6.39 4.95 7.70
C TYR A 187 7.00 6.28 7.25
N TRP A 188 8.29 6.45 7.44
CA TRP A 188 9.00 7.71 7.27
C TRP A 188 9.27 8.11 5.81
N TYR A 189 9.11 7.19 4.88
CA TYR A 189 9.38 7.39 3.47
C TYR A 189 8.14 7.15 2.61
N PRO A 190 8.06 7.78 1.42
CA PRO A 190 7.02 7.47 0.45
C PRO A 190 7.09 6.00 0.02
N GLN A 191 5.95 5.30 0.05
CA GLN A 191 5.88 3.86 -0.27
C GLN A 191 4.98 3.64 -1.47
N ILE A 192 5.41 2.87 -2.47
CA ILE A 192 4.51 2.50 -3.57
C ILE A 192 3.45 1.55 -3.03
N ALA A 193 2.18 1.88 -3.27
CA ALA A 193 1.04 1.08 -2.86
C ALA A 193 1.06 -0.30 -3.53
N VAL A 194 0.42 -1.27 -2.91
CA VAL A 194 0.23 -2.59 -3.52
C VAL A 194 -0.74 -2.50 -4.69
N TYR A 195 -0.41 -3.18 -5.76
CA TYR A 195 -1.30 -3.53 -6.86
C TYR A 195 -1.48 -5.03 -6.87
N ASP A 196 -2.70 -5.52 -6.63
CA ASP A 196 -3.01 -6.94 -6.53
C ASP A 196 -4.01 -7.41 -7.60
N ASP A 197 -4.18 -8.73 -7.68
CA ASP A 197 -5.02 -9.42 -8.64
C ASP A 197 -6.52 -9.39 -8.31
N VAL A 198 -6.90 -8.93 -7.10
CA VAL A 198 -8.28 -8.89 -6.62
C VAL A 198 -8.86 -7.49 -6.72
N PHE A 199 -8.19 -6.50 -6.14
CA PHE A 199 -8.71 -5.13 -6.02
C PHE A 199 -7.95 -4.12 -6.89
N GLY A 200 -6.84 -4.53 -7.54
CA GLY A 200 -5.95 -3.62 -8.22
C GLY A 200 -5.16 -2.77 -7.22
N TRP A 201 -5.06 -1.44 -7.46
CA TRP A 201 -4.36 -0.53 -6.55
C TRP A 201 -5.06 -0.41 -5.21
N ASP A 202 -4.27 -0.51 -4.13
CA ASP A 202 -4.69 -0.07 -2.80
C ASP A 202 -4.83 1.47 -2.80
N ARG A 203 -6.08 1.93 -2.79
CA ARG A 203 -6.47 3.35 -2.82
C ARG A 203 -6.95 3.86 -1.47
N GLU A 204 -7.01 3.01 -0.46
CA GLU A 204 -7.51 3.38 0.84
C GLU A 204 -6.57 4.39 1.50
N ASP A 205 -7.13 5.42 2.13
CA ASP A 205 -6.35 6.36 2.93
C ASP A 205 -5.91 5.70 4.24
N TYR A 206 -4.70 6.03 4.68
CA TYR A 206 -4.27 5.67 6.01
C TYR A 206 -4.88 6.63 7.04
N THR A 207 -5.79 6.13 7.84
CA THR A 207 -6.56 6.93 8.82
C THR A 207 -6.11 6.74 10.27
N GLY A 208 -5.07 5.92 10.47
CA GLY A 208 -4.43 5.69 11.78
C GLY A 208 -4.83 4.40 12.49
N LYS A 209 -5.97 3.78 12.15
CA LYS A 209 -6.40 2.49 12.74
C LYS A 209 -6.09 1.26 11.90
N GLN A 210 -5.82 1.44 10.62
CA GLN A 210 -5.72 0.35 9.63
C GLN A 210 -4.36 -0.33 9.62
N GLU A 211 -3.72 -0.48 10.77
CA GLU A 211 -2.40 -1.12 10.86
C GLU A 211 -2.39 -2.57 10.36
N THR A 212 -3.51 -3.27 10.51
CA THR A 212 -3.66 -4.67 10.10
C THR A 212 -3.94 -4.84 8.60
N TYR A 213 -4.29 -3.76 7.90
CA TYR A 213 -4.67 -3.79 6.48
C TYR A 213 -3.74 -2.97 5.59
N ASN A 214 -2.59 -2.53 6.10
CA ASN A 214 -1.63 -1.84 5.26
C ASN A 214 -0.99 -2.82 4.27
N LYS A 215 -1.66 -2.99 3.14
CA LYS A 215 -1.26 -3.89 2.06
C LYS A 215 0.14 -3.59 1.53
N SER A 216 0.65 -2.36 1.71
CA SER A 216 1.99 -1.99 1.29
C SER A 216 3.10 -2.75 2.04
N GLU A 217 2.83 -3.20 3.27
CA GLU A 217 3.78 -4.00 4.07
C GLU A 217 3.67 -5.50 3.78
N MET A 218 2.48 -5.98 3.39
CA MET A 218 2.23 -7.41 3.18
C MET A 218 2.53 -7.88 1.75
N GLY A 219 2.75 -6.97 0.84
CA GLY A 219 2.70 -7.21 -0.60
C GLY A 219 4.00 -7.52 -1.28
N GLY A 220 5.13 -7.74 -0.59
CA GLY A 220 6.26 -8.10 -1.38
C GLY A 220 7.62 -7.98 -0.73
N PHE A 221 8.56 -8.67 -1.30
CA PHE A 221 9.98 -8.59 -0.96
C PHE A 221 10.53 -7.21 -1.35
N ASN A 222 10.19 -6.20 -0.54
CA ASN A 222 10.78 -4.87 -0.67
C ASN A 222 12.18 -4.93 -0.07
N ARG A 223 13.20 -4.82 -0.91
CA ARG A 223 14.56 -4.66 -0.46
C ARG A 223 14.85 -3.18 -0.33
N ALA A 224 14.92 -2.67 0.91
CA ALA A 224 15.35 -1.30 1.20
C ALA A 224 16.81 -1.30 1.64
N VAL A 225 17.60 -0.38 1.07
CA VAL A 225 18.91 0.02 1.60
C VAL A 225 18.71 1.42 2.16
N VAL A 226 18.96 1.59 3.47
CA VAL A 226 18.70 2.85 4.16
C VAL A 226 20.00 3.35 4.80
N GLU A 227 20.35 4.58 4.52
CA GLU A 227 21.43 5.31 5.18
C GLU A 227 20.83 6.37 6.10
N TRP A 228 21.11 6.27 7.39
CA TRP A 228 20.69 7.22 8.41
C TRP A 228 21.80 8.17 8.81
N TRP A 229 21.49 9.47 8.81
CA TRP A 229 22.40 10.51 9.30
C TRP A 229 21.68 11.33 10.37
N PHE A 230 22.35 11.55 11.48
CA PHE A 230 21.87 12.45 12.53
C PHE A 230 22.62 13.76 12.41
N ALA A 231 21.89 14.89 12.33
CA ALA A 231 22.50 16.21 12.43
C ALA A 231 23.10 16.39 13.86
N ARG A 232 24.34 16.84 13.95
CA ARG A 232 25.05 17.13 15.21
C ARG A 232 24.77 18.54 15.67
#